data_6dccdca1d9b7ffc0ab0e88be856b19bb
#
_entry.id   6dccdca1d9b7ffc0ab0e88be856b19bb
#
_cell.length_a   1.000
_cell.length_b   1.000
_cell.length_c   1.000
_cell.angle_alpha   90.00
_cell.angle_beta   90.00
_cell.angle_gamma   90.00
#
_symmetry.space_group_name_H-M   'P 1'
#
loop_
_entity.id
_entity.type
_entity.pdbx_description
1 polymer ?
#
loop_
_entity_poly.entity_id
_entity_poly.type
_entity_poly.pdbx_seq_one_letter_code
_entity_poly.pdbx_strand_id
1 'polypeptide(L)'
;TGWYTLSLHDALPILLPIGVLDVQGEFHRGDVIAVRGPQGGEIARGLANYSSAEARLIARKPSTDFERLLGYSAEPEMIHRDNLVLV
;
A
#
# COMPACT_ATOMS: atom_id res chain seq x y z
N THR A 1 6.14 -10.34 11.96
CA THR A 1 5.99 -9.13 11.39
C THR A 1 4.56 -8.70 11.44
N GLY A 2 4.11 -7.80 10.70
CA GLY A 2 2.78 -7.28 10.86
C GLY A 2 2.78 -5.94 11.56
N TRP A 3 3.95 -5.40 11.77
CA TRP A 3 4.11 -4.08 12.37
C TRP A 3 3.77 -3.01 11.35
N TYR A 4 4.11 -3.28 10.06
CA TYR A 4 3.83 -2.40 8.95
C TYR A 4 2.86 -3.15 8.06
N THR A 5 1.62 -2.71 8.01
CA THR A 5 0.58 -3.50 7.35
C THR A 5 -0.34 -2.60 6.53
N LEU A 6 -0.67 -3.07 5.33
CA LEU A 6 -1.76 -2.53 4.55
C LEU A 6 -2.92 -3.52 4.58
N SER A 7 -4.12 -3.03 4.85
CA SER A 7 -5.33 -3.85 4.79
C SER A 7 -6.11 -3.50 3.54
N LEU A 8 -6.50 -4.51 2.78
CA LEU A 8 -7.17 -4.34 1.50
C LEU A 8 -8.66 -4.61 1.59
N HIS A 9 -9.43 -3.89 0.78
CA HIS A 9 -10.86 -4.13 0.62
C HIS A 9 -11.11 -5.43 -0.14
N ASP A 10 -10.33 -5.68 -1.18
CA ASP A 10 -10.42 -6.88 -2.01
C ASP A 10 -9.09 -7.58 -2.07
N ALA A 11 -9.13 -8.87 -2.42
CA ALA A 11 -7.90 -9.59 -2.68
C ALA A 11 -7.24 -9.07 -3.96
N LEU A 12 -5.93 -9.25 -4.04
CA LEU A 12 -5.13 -8.87 -5.19
C LEU A 12 -5.77 -9.29 -6.51
N PRO A 13 -5.38 -8.78 -7.67
CA PRO A 13 -3.97 -8.90 -8.10
C PRO A 13 -3.12 -7.64 -8.04
N ILE A 14 -3.70 -6.47 -7.94
CA ILE A 14 -2.91 -5.24 -8.01
C ILE A 14 -3.12 -4.39 -6.76
N LEU A 15 -2.00 -3.94 -6.18
CA LEU A 15 -2.03 -3.11 -4.98
C LEU A 15 -2.14 -1.64 -5.32
N LEU A 16 -3.33 -1.23 -5.69
CA LEU A 16 -3.64 0.17 -5.93
C LEU A 16 -4.16 0.81 -4.65
N PRO A 17 -3.80 2.07 -4.39
CA PRO A 17 -4.27 2.77 -3.18
C PRO A 17 -5.77 2.83 -3.03
N ILE A 18 -6.52 2.83 -4.12
CA ILE A 18 -7.98 2.88 -4.06
C ILE A 18 -8.58 1.67 -3.32
N GLY A 19 -7.85 0.55 -3.31
CA GLY A 19 -8.29 -0.66 -2.62
C GLY A 19 -7.79 -0.79 -1.19
N VAL A 20 -7.03 0.17 -0.69
CA VAL A 20 -6.45 0.10 0.65
C VAL A 20 -7.42 0.68 1.66
N LEU A 21 -7.82 -0.14 2.63
CA LEU A 21 -8.72 0.29 3.70
C LEU A 21 -7.98 0.95 4.86
N ASP A 22 -6.81 0.44 5.20
CA ASP A 22 -6.10 0.88 6.40
C ASP A 22 -4.59 0.73 6.23
N VAL A 23 -3.85 1.60 6.91
CA VAL A 23 -2.39 1.63 6.91
C VAL A 23 -1.94 1.62 8.37
N GLN A 24 -1.19 0.59 8.76
CA GLN A 24 -0.73 0.43 10.14
C GLN A 24 0.78 0.50 10.23
N GLY A 25 1.26 1.17 11.27
CA GLY A 25 2.67 1.31 11.57
C GLY A 25 3.29 2.54 10.92
N GLU A 26 4.49 2.81 11.30
CA GLU A 26 5.28 3.93 10.75
C GLU A 26 6.40 3.36 9.91
N PHE A 27 6.29 3.49 8.60
CA PHE A 27 7.29 2.96 7.69
C PHE A 27 7.68 4.01 6.66
N HIS A 28 8.81 3.75 6.02
CA HIS A 28 9.36 4.63 4.98
C HIS A 28 9.32 3.91 3.64
N ARG A 29 9.43 4.69 2.59
CA ARG A 29 9.58 4.16 1.25
C ARG A 29 10.74 3.18 1.22
N GLY A 30 10.51 1.99 0.67
CA GLY A 30 11.52 0.93 0.60
C GLY A 30 11.48 -0.06 1.75
N ASP A 31 10.71 0.21 2.80
CA ASP A 31 10.54 -0.75 3.89
C ASP A 31 9.65 -1.91 3.44
N VAL A 32 9.89 -3.08 4.03
CA VAL A 32 9.07 -4.26 3.78
C VAL A 32 7.78 -4.15 4.59
N ILE A 33 6.66 -4.26 3.91
CA ILE A 33 5.35 -4.21 4.56
C ILE A 33 4.54 -5.45 4.20
N ALA A 34 3.67 -5.85 5.11
CA ALA A 34 2.75 -6.96 4.90
C ALA A 34 1.43 -6.43 4.35
N VAL A 35 0.76 -7.26 3.56
CA VAL A 35 -0.54 -6.94 2.99
C VAL A 35 -1.54 -7.94 3.51
N ARG A 36 -2.62 -7.45 4.10
CA ARG A 36 -3.73 -8.28 4.57
C ARG A 36 -4.90 -8.18 3.62
N GLY A 37 -5.51 -9.32 3.34
CA GLY A 37 -6.71 -9.39 2.52
C GLY A 37 -7.95 -9.01 3.32
N PRO A 38 -9.13 -9.06 2.66
CA PRO A 38 -10.39 -8.68 3.29
C PRO A 38 -10.78 -9.56 4.47
N GLN A 39 -10.20 -10.74 4.58
CA GLN A 39 -10.47 -11.65 5.69
C GLN A 39 -9.48 -11.51 6.84
N GLY A 40 -8.56 -10.56 6.75
CA GLY A 40 -7.61 -10.27 7.80
C GLY A 40 -6.30 -11.05 7.75
N GLY A 41 -6.21 -12.07 6.92
CA GLY A 41 -4.98 -12.87 6.78
C GLY A 41 -3.96 -12.19 5.89
N GLU A 42 -2.69 -12.43 6.16
CA GLU A 42 -1.61 -11.91 5.33
C GLU A 42 -1.60 -12.65 3.99
N ILE A 43 -1.62 -11.90 2.89
CA ILE A 43 -1.68 -12.48 1.55
C ILE A 43 -0.45 -12.16 0.72
N ALA A 44 0.33 -11.15 1.11
CA ALA A 44 1.50 -10.74 0.35
C ALA A 44 2.44 -9.90 1.20
N ARG A 45 3.66 -9.71 0.70
CA ARG A 45 4.66 -8.79 1.27
C ARG A 45 5.40 -8.11 0.15
N GLY A 46 5.88 -6.92 0.41
CA GLY A 46 6.68 -6.24 -0.59
C GLY A 46 7.26 -4.93 -0.06
N LEU A 47 8.01 -4.26 -0.93
CA LEU A 47 8.62 -2.98 -0.59
C LEU A 47 7.64 -1.86 -0.85
N ALA A 48 7.50 -0.99 0.13
CA ALA A 48 6.58 0.14 0.03
C ALA A 48 7.08 1.17 -0.98
N ASN A 49 6.18 1.67 -1.81
CA ASN A 49 6.46 2.78 -2.72
C ASN A 49 6.26 4.14 -2.06
N TYR A 50 5.62 4.14 -0.90
CA TYR A 50 5.29 5.36 -0.17
C TYR A 50 5.57 5.16 1.30
N SER A 51 5.83 6.26 2.01
CA SER A 51 5.88 6.22 3.47
C SER A 51 4.47 6.00 4.02
N SER A 52 4.38 5.63 5.29
CA SER A 52 3.08 5.44 5.94
C SER A 52 2.23 6.71 5.89
N ALA A 53 2.85 7.87 6.09
CA ALA A 53 2.14 9.15 6.05
C ALA A 53 1.56 9.40 4.65
N GLU A 54 2.36 9.18 3.61
CA GLU A 54 1.90 9.32 2.24
C GLU A 54 0.82 8.29 1.89
N ALA A 55 1.03 7.05 2.33
CA ALA A 55 0.07 5.98 2.08
C ALA A 55 -1.30 6.32 2.67
N ARG A 56 -1.33 6.93 3.85
CA ARG A 56 -2.60 7.33 4.48
C ARG A 56 -3.29 8.44 3.70
N LEU A 57 -2.53 9.31 3.05
CA LEU A 57 -3.11 10.38 2.24
C LEU A 57 -3.79 9.85 0.98
N ILE A 58 -3.19 8.84 0.35
CA ILE A 58 -3.67 8.33 -0.94
C ILE A 58 -4.52 7.07 -0.81
N ALA A 59 -4.59 6.47 0.37
CA ALA A 59 -5.44 5.30 0.58
C ALA A 59 -6.88 5.63 0.19
N ARG A 60 -7.49 4.73 -0.58
CA ARG A 60 -8.85 4.85 -1.09
C ARG A 60 -9.06 5.99 -2.09
N LYS A 61 -7.97 6.55 -2.62
CA LYS A 61 -8.02 7.62 -3.62
C LYS A 61 -7.57 7.08 -4.98
N PRO A 62 -8.17 7.58 -6.07
CA PRO A 62 -7.70 7.21 -7.40
C PRO A 62 -6.34 7.86 -7.70
N SER A 63 -5.58 7.25 -8.59
CA SER A 63 -4.25 7.76 -8.93
C SER A 63 -4.28 9.17 -9.53
N THR A 64 -5.39 9.58 -10.10
CA THR A 64 -5.56 10.92 -10.64
C THR A 64 -5.46 12.02 -9.58
N ASP A 65 -5.63 11.66 -8.30
CA ASP A 65 -5.57 12.61 -7.20
C ASP A 65 -4.19 12.68 -6.55
N PHE A 66 -3.25 11.80 -6.93
CA PHE A 66 -1.98 11.67 -6.23
C PHE A 66 -1.13 12.93 -6.27
N GLU A 67 -1.02 13.55 -7.45
CA GLU A 67 -0.21 14.75 -7.59
C GLU A 67 -0.73 15.87 -6.70
N ARG A 68 -2.05 16.01 -6.64
CA ARG A 68 -2.69 17.01 -5.79
C ARG A 68 -2.46 16.72 -4.30
N LEU A 69 -2.55 15.44 -3.91
CA LEU A 69 -2.44 15.04 -2.52
C LEU A 69 -1.00 14.98 -2.02
N LEU A 70 -0.09 14.53 -2.87
CA LEU A 70 1.31 14.35 -2.50
C LEU A 70 2.20 15.52 -2.89
N GLY A 71 1.78 16.32 -3.86
CA GLY A 71 2.58 17.43 -4.36
C GLY A 71 3.62 17.03 -5.39
N TYR A 72 3.63 15.77 -5.84
CA TYR A 72 4.55 15.30 -6.88
C TYR A 72 3.93 14.11 -7.60
N SER A 73 4.45 13.85 -8.79
CA SER A 73 4.03 12.70 -9.58
C SER A 73 4.72 11.43 -9.07
N ALA A 74 3.97 10.37 -8.86
CA ALA A 74 4.51 9.17 -8.24
C ALA A 74 3.89 7.91 -8.85
N GLU A 75 4.41 6.75 -8.44
CA GLU A 75 3.93 5.46 -8.88
C GLU A 75 2.47 5.26 -8.48
N PRO A 76 1.65 4.65 -9.34
CA PRO A 76 0.25 4.41 -9.00
C PRO A 76 0.05 3.28 -7.98
N GLU A 77 1.05 2.44 -7.75
CA GLU A 77 0.94 1.26 -6.90
C GLU A 77 1.52 1.52 -5.51
N MET A 78 0.86 0.98 -4.48
CA MET A 78 1.34 1.06 -3.09
C MET A 78 2.60 0.27 -2.87
N ILE A 79 2.72 -0.88 -3.52
CA ILE A 79 3.90 -1.74 -3.46
C ILE A 79 4.35 -2.00 -4.88
N HIS A 80 5.66 -1.90 -5.10
CA HIS A 80 6.25 -2.16 -6.40
C HIS A 80 5.98 -3.61 -6.81
N ARG A 81 5.36 -3.78 -7.98
CA ARG A 81 4.92 -5.12 -8.41
C ARG A 81 6.07 -6.13 -8.50
N ASP A 82 7.27 -5.67 -8.88
CA ASP A 82 8.42 -6.55 -9.01
C ASP A 82 8.95 -7.05 -7.68
N ASN A 83 8.56 -6.39 -6.59
CA ASN A 83 9.00 -6.72 -5.24
C ASN A 83 7.88 -7.35 -4.40
N LEU A 84 6.74 -7.62 -5.03
CA LEU A 84 5.60 -8.19 -4.33
C LEU A 84 5.74 -9.71 -4.31
N VAL A 85 5.69 -10.29 -3.12
CA VAL A 85 5.77 -11.73 -2.93
C VAL A 85 4.48 -12.20 -2.28
N LEU A 86 3.81 -13.14 -2.92
CA LEU A 86 2.59 -13.74 -2.36
C LEU A 86 2.96 -14.70 -1.25
N VAL A 87 2.16 -14.68 -0.21
CA VAL A 87 2.38 -15.53 0.97
C VAL A 87 1.43 -16.72 0.91
#